data_3c2d6eab7ef64791a6872a998c2423d6
#
_entry.id   3c2d6eab7ef64791a6872a998c2423d6
#
_cell.length_a   1.000
_cell.length_b   1.000
_cell.length_c   1.000
_cell.angle_alpha   90.00
_cell.angle_beta   90.00
_cell.angle_gamma   90.00
#
_symmetry.space_group_name_H-M   'P 1'
#
loop_
_entity.id
_entity.type
_entity.pdbx_description
1 polymer ?
#
loop_
_entity_poly.entity_id
_entity_poly.type
_entity_poly.pdbx_seq_one_letter_code
_entity_poly.pdbx_strand_id
1 'polypeptide(L)'
;MEFYASLKSIAMHVPSERVKNAEFQQFLDTSDEWIEKRTGIKERRFANDEEKSSDLGVIAAKQAIERAHLTPQDIDLVVVATLSPDFLAMPSTACVLSAKLGIENKPAFDISAACTGFIYLLSVAKAYVESGMCENVLIVGAEKTSSVLDFKDRGTCILFGDGAGACVIGRTKHLKESILDVQISANGNFSNYLYTPRTLKPTPFNAKEEALEPFLCMKGNEVFKLAVKTLLKDVEMILEKNALKPEDVCLFIPHQANFRIIQAVREHLDFKDEQVVLTVHKYGNTSAASIPMAMGEAYEEGRLKKGDLMLLDAFGGGLTWGSALVYFGG
;
A
#
# COMPACT_ATOMS: atom_id res chain seq x y z
N MET A 1 11.84 22.39 15.38
CA MET A 1 10.57 22.24 14.62
C MET A 1 9.44 22.74 15.49
N GLU A 2 8.51 23.54 14.94
CA GLU A 2 7.36 24.00 15.70
C GLU A 2 6.26 22.93 15.84
N PHE A 3 6.24 21.94 14.93
CA PHE A 3 5.27 20.87 14.89
C PHE A 3 5.81 19.63 14.16
N TYR A 4 5.14 18.50 14.35
CA TYR A 4 5.41 17.22 13.72
C TYR A 4 4.26 16.84 12.79
N ALA A 5 4.52 15.96 11.81
CA ALA A 5 3.49 15.30 11.03
C ALA A 5 2.79 14.22 11.87
N SER A 6 1.47 14.15 11.80
CA SER A 6 0.63 13.23 12.57
C SER A 6 -0.38 12.55 11.67
N LEU A 7 -0.57 11.26 11.86
CA LEU A 7 -1.64 10.49 11.23
C LEU A 7 -2.94 10.74 11.99
N LYS A 8 -3.81 11.60 11.43
CA LYS A 8 -5.04 12.10 12.06
C LYS A 8 -6.20 11.14 11.91
N SER A 9 -6.26 10.44 10.81
CA SER A 9 -7.35 9.52 10.53
C SER A 9 -6.93 8.45 9.55
N ILE A 10 -7.72 7.38 9.52
CA ILE A 10 -7.57 6.30 8.58
C ILE A 10 -8.94 5.74 8.19
N ALA A 11 -9.09 5.33 6.94
CA ALA A 11 -10.23 4.58 6.45
C ALA A 11 -9.81 3.63 5.33
N MET A 12 -10.63 2.62 5.09
CA MET A 12 -10.43 1.65 4.01
C MET A 12 -11.71 1.43 3.22
N HIS A 13 -11.54 0.94 2.01
CA HIS A 13 -12.64 0.47 1.18
C HIS A 13 -12.23 -0.76 0.37
N VAL A 14 -13.14 -1.71 0.26
CA VAL A 14 -12.98 -2.90 -0.59
C VAL A 14 -14.17 -3.05 -1.52
N PRO A 15 -13.96 -3.55 -2.76
CA PRO A 15 -15.07 -3.90 -3.64
C PRO A 15 -16.01 -4.92 -3.02
N SER A 16 -17.26 -4.92 -3.45
CA SER A 16 -18.28 -5.82 -2.94
C SER A 16 -18.08 -7.28 -3.38
N GLU A 17 -17.54 -7.48 -4.59
CA GLU A 17 -17.34 -8.82 -5.14
C GLU A 17 -16.25 -9.58 -4.42
N ARG A 18 -16.63 -10.74 -3.92
CA ARG A 18 -15.76 -11.65 -3.18
C ARG A 18 -15.38 -12.83 -4.10
N VAL A 19 -14.10 -12.99 -4.37
CA VAL A 19 -13.58 -14.06 -5.20
C VAL A 19 -12.78 -15.04 -4.33
N LYS A 20 -13.29 -16.27 -4.21
CA LYS A 20 -12.64 -17.36 -3.46
C LYS A 20 -11.63 -18.11 -4.30
N ASN A 21 -10.71 -18.79 -3.64
CA ASN A 21 -9.71 -19.61 -4.32
C ASN A 21 -10.33 -20.68 -5.25
N ALA A 22 -11.46 -21.28 -4.85
CA ALA A 22 -12.13 -22.28 -5.64
C ALA A 22 -12.57 -21.78 -7.05
N GLU A 23 -12.80 -20.48 -7.21
CA GLU A 23 -13.20 -19.91 -8.50
C GLU A 23 -12.07 -19.93 -9.54
N PHE A 24 -10.82 -19.87 -9.10
CA PHE A 24 -9.67 -20.00 -9.99
C PHE A 24 -9.51 -21.39 -10.60
N GLN A 25 -10.09 -22.44 -9.98
CA GLN A 25 -10.06 -23.81 -10.52
C GLN A 25 -10.84 -23.95 -11.84
N GLN A 26 -11.69 -23.00 -12.15
CA GLN A 26 -12.48 -23.02 -13.40
C GLN A 26 -11.62 -22.79 -14.64
N PHE A 27 -10.45 -22.16 -14.49
CA PHE A 27 -9.59 -21.76 -15.61
C PHE A 27 -8.08 -21.95 -15.36
N LEU A 28 -7.68 -22.37 -14.16
CA LEU A 28 -6.28 -22.66 -13.79
C LEU A 28 -6.15 -24.05 -13.19
N ASP A 29 -5.01 -24.68 -13.42
CA ASP A 29 -4.59 -25.91 -12.72
C ASP A 29 -4.13 -25.56 -11.31
N THR A 30 -5.10 -25.43 -10.36
CA THR A 30 -4.86 -25.05 -8.96
C THR A 30 -5.92 -25.64 -8.04
N SER A 31 -5.78 -25.49 -6.73
CA SER A 31 -6.82 -25.81 -5.74
C SER A 31 -6.82 -24.79 -4.59
N ASP A 32 -7.93 -24.75 -3.83
CA ASP A 32 -8.05 -23.90 -2.64
C ASP A 32 -6.91 -24.19 -1.66
N GLU A 33 -6.67 -25.46 -1.34
CA GLU A 33 -5.60 -25.89 -0.43
C GLU A 33 -4.21 -25.51 -0.94
N TRP A 34 -3.99 -25.60 -2.27
CA TRP A 34 -2.71 -25.24 -2.88
C TRP A 34 -2.43 -23.74 -2.74
N ILE A 35 -3.44 -22.89 -3.00
CA ILE A 35 -3.32 -21.44 -2.86
C ILE A 35 -3.12 -21.06 -1.40
N GLU A 36 -4.00 -21.53 -0.49
CA GLU A 36 -3.93 -21.21 0.93
C GLU A 36 -2.59 -21.63 1.54
N LYS A 37 -2.13 -22.85 1.29
CA LYS A 37 -0.85 -23.35 1.82
C LYS A 37 0.36 -22.51 1.38
N ARG A 38 0.33 -21.92 0.19
CA ARG A 38 1.46 -21.16 -0.37
C ARG A 38 1.42 -19.68 -0.02
N THR A 39 0.25 -19.14 0.17
CA THR A 39 0.04 -17.69 0.26
C THR A 39 -0.64 -17.24 1.55
N GLY A 40 -1.39 -18.12 2.19
CA GLY A 40 -2.30 -17.80 3.28
C GLY A 40 -3.61 -17.13 2.81
N ILE A 41 -3.77 -16.91 1.51
CA ILE A 41 -4.94 -16.23 0.93
C ILE A 41 -6.08 -17.23 0.81
N LYS A 42 -7.26 -16.87 1.34
CA LYS A 42 -8.52 -17.63 1.21
C LYS A 42 -9.45 -17.02 0.19
N GLU A 43 -9.45 -15.69 0.13
CA GLU A 43 -10.26 -14.90 -0.80
C GLU A 43 -9.61 -13.55 -1.08
N ARG A 44 -10.12 -12.84 -2.08
CA ARG A 44 -9.80 -11.46 -2.38
C ARG A 44 -11.05 -10.73 -2.84
N ARG A 45 -10.89 -9.43 -3.08
CA ARG A 45 -11.95 -8.61 -3.66
C ARG A 45 -11.52 -8.14 -5.04
N PHE A 46 -12.43 -8.18 -5.99
CA PHE A 46 -12.22 -7.60 -7.31
C PHE A 46 -13.27 -6.53 -7.58
N ALA A 47 -12.79 -5.40 -8.10
CA ALA A 47 -13.62 -4.31 -8.56
C ALA A 47 -14.35 -4.72 -9.85
N ASN A 48 -15.57 -4.25 -10.04
CA ASN A 48 -16.30 -4.47 -11.28
C ASN A 48 -15.68 -3.67 -12.45
N ASP A 49 -16.17 -3.89 -13.67
CA ASP A 49 -15.60 -3.31 -14.88
C ASP A 49 -15.65 -1.77 -14.90
N GLU A 50 -16.64 -1.16 -14.25
CA GLU A 50 -16.85 0.27 -14.23
C GLU A 50 -16.01 0.98 -13.15
N GLU A 51 -15.63 0.28 -12.09
CA GLU A 51 -14.81 0.82 -11.00
C GLU A 51 -13.34 0.91 -11.41
N LYS A 52 -12.71 2.04 -11.13
CA LYS A 52 -11.27 2.31 -11.27
C LYS A 52 -10.62 2.50 -9.92
N SER A 53 -9.29 2.57 -9.88
CA SER A 53 -8.54 2.81 -8.63
C SER A 53 -8.98 4.10 -7.94
N SER A 54 -9.27 5.18 -8.70
CA SER A 54 -9.78 6.41 -8.12
C SER A 54 -11.16 6.26 -7.49
N ASP A 55 -12.04 5.38 -8.01
CA ASP A 55 -13.38 5.16 -7.43
C ASP A 55 -13.28 4.50 -6.06
N LEU A 56 -12.43 3.48 -5.95
CA LEU A 56 -12.14 2.84 -4.67
C LEU A 56 -11.50 3.84 -3.69
N GLY A 57 -10.52 4.62 -4.19
CA GLY A 57 -9.81 5.62 -3.40
C GLY A 57 -10.73 6.73 -2.87
N VAL A 58 -11.70 7.19 -3.65
CA VAL A 58 -12.65 8.25 -3.23
C VAL A 58 -13.47 7.82 -2.02
N ILE A 59 -13.91 6.57 -1.96
CA ILE A 59 -14.74 6.08 -0.84
C ILE A 59 -13.90 6.08 0.45
N ALA A 60 -12.69 5.51 0.41
CA ALA A 60 -11.78 5.53 1.55
C ALA A 60 -11.39 6.97 1.95
N ALA A 61 -11.10 7.83 0.98
CA ALA A 61 -10.70 9.22 1.21
C ALA A 61 -11.80 10.05 1.88
N LYS A 62 -13.05 9.93 1.43
CA LYS A 62 -14.18 10.61 2.08
C LYS A 62 -14.30 10.25 3.55
N GLN A 63 -14.27 8.96 3.87
CA GLN A 63 -14.32 8.50 5.25
C GLN A 63 -13.12 8.99 6.08
N ALA A 64 -11.90 8.99 5.49
CA ALA A 64 -10.72 9.50 6.19
C ALA A 64 -10.83 10.99 6.50
N ILE A 65 -11.31 11.81 5.55
CA ILE A 65 -11.55 13.27 5.75
C ILE A 65 -12.58 13.48 6.84
N GLU A 66 -13.72 12.76 6.82
CA GLU A 66 -14.77 12.83 7.83
C GLU A 66 -14.25 12.43 9.22
N ARG A 67 -13.48 11.35 9.33
CA ARG A 67 -12.87 10.89 10.60
C ARG A 67 -11.83 11.87 11.15
N ALA A 68 -11.20 12.67 10.28
CA ALA A 68 -10.31 13.77 10.70
C ALA A 68 -11.09 15.03 11.14
N HIS A 69 -12.42 15.03 11.07
CA HIS A 69 -13.29 16.19 11.28
C HIS A 69 -12.97 17.37 10.34
N LEU A 70 -12.59 17.05 9.10
CA LEU A 70 -12.27 18.01 8.04
C LEU A 70 -13.28 17.95 6.91
N THR A 71 -13.18 18.93 6.03
CA THR A 71 -13.87 18.98 4.74
C THR A 71 -12.86 18.84 3.59
N PRO A 72 -13.29 18.55 2.36
CA PRO A 72 -12.38 18.51 1.21
C PRO A 72 -11.60 19.81 1.00
N GLN A 73 -12.17 20.97 1.39
CA GLN A 73 -11.54 22.29 1.27
C GLN A 73 -10.36 22.50 2.22
N ASP A 74 -10.30 21.74 3.31
CA ASP A 74 -9.22 21.80 4.30
C ASP A 74 -7.98 21.01 3.87
N ILE A 75 -8.08 20.25 2.77
CA ILE A 75 -6.95 19.45 2.24
C ILE A 75 -6.08 20.34 1.35
N ASP A 76 -4.78 20.39 1.64
CA ASP A 76 -3.81 21.21 0.92
C ASP A 76 -3.08 20.47 -0.20
N LEU A 77 -2.99 19.14 -0.10
CA LEU A 77 -2.28 18.28 -1.03
C LEU A 77 -2.93 16.90 -1.07
N VAL A 78 -3.07 16.34 -2.28
CA VAL A 78 -3.51 14.95 -2.48
C VAL A 78 -2.38 14.16 -3.14
N VAL A 79 -1.97 13.05 -2.52
CA VAL A 79 -0.96 12.14 -3.09
C VAL A 79 -1.50 10.72 -3.12
N VAL A 80 -1.42 10.08 -4.28
CA VAL A 80 -1.88 8.69 -4.48
C VAL A 80 -0.69 7.79 -4.79
N ALA A 81 -0.65 6.62 -4.20
CA ALA A 81 0.24 5.54 -4.62
C ALA A 81 -0.57 4.44 -5.29
N THR A 82 -0.22 4.11 -6.53
CA THR A 82 -0.87 3.06 -7.30
C THR A 82 0.07 2.48 -8.35
N LEU A 83 -0.06 1.17 -8.62
CA LEU A 83 0.53 0.49 -9.76
C LEU A 83 -0.51 0.25 -10.88
N SER A 84 -1.79 0.52 -10.58
CA SER A 84 -2.94 0.35 -11.48
C SER A 84 -3.70 1.68 -11.67
N PRO A 85 -3.04 2.72 -12.21
CA PRO A 85 -3.64 4.04 -12.34
C PRO A 85 -4.82 4.05 -13.30
N ASP A 86 -5.74 4.99 -13.12
CA ASP A 86 -6.90 5.17 -14.02
C ASP A 86 -6.49 5.41 -15.48
N PHE A 87 -5.35 6.08 -15.68
CA PHE A 87 -4.74 6.38 -16.96
C PHE A 87 -3.25 6.03 -16.92
N LEU A 88 -2.72 5.49 -18.01
CA LEU A 88 -1.36 4.95 -18.04
C LEU A 88 -0.26 5.99 -17.69
N ALA A 89 -0.46 7.26 -18.04
CA ALA A 89 0.55 8.31 -17.83
C ALA A 89 -0.06 9.62 -17.34
N MET A 90 -1.16 10.07 -17.92
CA MET A 90 -1.84 11.32 -17.59
C MET A 90 -3.32 11.28 -17.94
N PRO A 91 -4.18 11.93 -17.14
CA PRO A 91 -3.87 12.60 -15.87
C PRO A 91 -3.45 11.62 -14.77
N SER A 92 -2.86 12.11 -13.65
CA SER A 92 -2.60 11.29 -12.47
C SER A 92 -3.92 10.83 -11.83
N THR A 93 -3.91 9.68 -11.17
CA THR A 93 -5.04 9.18 -10.39
C THR A 93 -5.41 10.14 -9.27
N ALA A 94 -4.42 10.82 -8.67
CA ALA A 94 -4.63 11.87 -7.67
C ALA A 94 -5.43 13.05 -8.21
N CYS A 95 -5.19 13.50 -9.45
CA CYS A 95 -6.01 14.56 -10.08
C CYS A 95 -7.46 14.12 -10.28
N VAL A 96 -7.68 12.87 -10.74
CA VAL A 96 -9.02 12.31 -10.92
C VAL A 96 -9.75 12.19 -9.58
N LEU A 97 -9.05 11.68 -8.58
CA LEU A 97 -9.56 11.51 -7.21
C LEU A 97 -9.92 12.87 -6.58
N SER A 98 -9.06 13.89 -6.72
CA SER A 98 -9.31 15.25 -6.24
C SER A 98 -10.60 15.84 -6.84
N ALA A 99 -10.78 15.69 -8.14
CA ALA A 99 -11.99 16.16 -8.83
C ALA A 99 -13.26 15.46 -8.28
N LYS A 100 -13.20 14.14 -8.08
CA LYS A 100 -14.32 13.36 -7.50
C LYS A 100 -14.63 13.73 -6.04
N LEU A 101 -13.64 14.23 -5.30
CA LEU A 101 -13.79 14.72 -3.92
C LEU A 101 -14.24 16.18 -3.84
N GLY A 102 -14.21 16.94 -4.94
CA GLY A 102 -14.45 18.39 -4.95
C GLY A 102 -13.28 19.18 -4.36
N ILE A 103 -12.06 18.65 -4.40
CA ILE A 103 -10.82 19.35 -4.02
C ILE A 103 -10.30 20.05 -5.29
N GLU A 104 -10.42 21.36 -5.34
CA GLU A 104 -10.07 22.17 -6.48
C GLU A 104 -8.84 23.05 -6.22
N ASN A 105 -8.05 23.30 -7.27
CA ASN A 105 -6.89 24.20 -7.26
C ASN A 105 -5.85 23.88 -6.18
N LYS A 106 -5.75 22.61 -5.79
CA LYS A 106 -4.73 22.08 -4.88
C LYS A 106 -3.77 21.16 -5.64
N PRO A 107 -2.48 21.06 -5.24
CA PRO A 107 -1.56 20.11 -5.81
C PRO A 107 -2.07 18.66 -5.67
N ALA A 108 -1.92 17.88 -6.75
CA ALA A 108 -2.28 16.46 -6.77
C ALA A 108 -1.34 15.69 -7.69
N PHE A 109 -0.73 14.59 -7.22
CA PHE A 109 0.18 13.77 -8.01
C PHE A 109 0.24 12.33 -7.51
N ASP A 110 0.67 11.40 -8.40
CA ASP A 110 0.86 10.00 -8.07
C ASP A 110 2.32 9.71 -7.74
N ILE A 111 2.54 8.71 -6.88
CA ILE A 111 3.84 8.11 -6.58
C ILE A 111 3.89 6.69 -7.15
N SER A 112 4.96 6.36 -7.86
CA SER A 112 5.26 5.03 -8.35
C SER A 112 6.34 4.37 -7.51
N ALA A 113 5.93 3.53 -6.53
CA ALA A 113 6.81 2.71 -5.71
C ALA A 113 6.18 1.33 -5.42
N ALA A 114 5.25 0.89 -6.27
CA ALA A 114 4.53 -0.38 -6.16
C ALA A 114 4.03 -0.64 -4.72
N CYS A 115 4.25 -1.84 -4.18
CA CYS A 115 3.77 -2.22 -2.85
C CYS A 115 4.35 -1.39 -1.71
N THR A 116 5.48 -0.70 -1.90
CA THR A 116 6.08 0.21 -0.92
C THR A 116 5.44 1.60 -0.95
N GLY A 117 4.52 1.83 -1.89
CA GLY A 117 3.93 3.14 -2.16
C GLY A 117 3.41 3.85 -0.93
N PHE A 118 2.77 3.13 0.02
CA PHE A 118 2.25 3.76 1.23
C PHE A 118 3.35 4.31 2.16
N ILE A 119 4.49 3.62 2.30
CA ILE A 119 5.62 4.13 3.08
C ILE A 119 6.22 5.38 2.42
N TYR A 120 6.30 5.40 1.07
CA TYR A 120 6.72 6.58 0.33
C TYR A 120 5.72 7.75 0.50
N LEU A 121 4.40 7.47 0.52
CA LEU A 121 3.37 8.48 0.83
C LEU A 121 3.58 9.11 2.20
N LEU A 122 3.86 8.30 3.23
CA LEU A 122 4.15 8.80 4.58
C LEU A 122 5.39 9.69 4.59
N SER A 123 6.47 9.31 3.89
CA SER A 123 7.69 10.11 3.78
C SER A 123 7.42 11.48 3.13
N VAL A 124 6.66 11.49 2.02
CA VAL A 124 6.30 12.73 1.32
C VAL A 124 5.39 13.61 2.18
N ALA A 125 4.32 13.04 2.75
CA ALA A 125 3.40 13.81 3.59
C ALA A 125 4.10 14.40 4.82
N LYS A 126 4.98 13.60 5.47
CA LYS A 126 5.81 14.08 6.59
C LYS A 126 6.65 15.29 6.18
N ALA A 127 7.32 15.23 5.04
CA ALA A 127 8.16 16.33 4.55
C ALA A 127 7.33 17.59 4.25
N TYR A 128 6.18 17.47 3.60
CA TYR A 128 5.31 18.62 3.30
C TYR A 128 4.71 19.27 4.55
N VAL A 129 4.28 18.46 5.53
CA VAL A 129 3.72 18.98 6.77
C VAL A 129 4.80 19.64 7.61
N GLU A 130 5.94 18.97 7.86
CA GLU A 130 7.00 19.47 8.75
C GLU A 130 7.80 20.64 8.16
N SER A 131 7.83 20.79 6.82
CA SER A 131 8.37 21.98 6.16
C SER A 131 7.44 23.21 6.26
N GLY A 132 6.18 23.01 6.67
CA GLY A 132 5.17 24.08 6.74
C GLY A 132 4.47 24.37 5.41
N MET A 133 4.78 23.61 4.34
CA MET A 133 4.13 23.80 3.04
C MET A 133 2.64 23.42 3.04
N CYS A 134 2.27 22.42 3.85
CA CYS A 134 0.89 21.96 4.00
C CYS A 134 0.52 21.87 5.48
N GLU A 135 -0.77 22.06 5.76
CA GLU A 135 -1.34 21.74 7.07
C GLU A 135 -1.96 20.35 7.07
N ASN A 136 -2.73 20.02 6.03
CA ASN A 136 -3.39 18.73 5.88
C ASN A 136 -3.08 18.11 4.51
N VAL A 137 -2.52 16.90 4.52
CA VAL A 137 -2.19 16.11 3.33
C VAL A 137 -3.07 14.86 3.32
N LEU A 138 -3.81 14.65 2.24
CA LEU A 138 -4.53 13.40 1.99
C LEU A 138 -3.60 12.45 1.24
N ILE A 139 -3.34 11.29 1.83
CA ILE A 139 -2.58 10.21 1.19
C ILE A 139 -3.49 9.01 0.96
N VAL A 140 -3.40 8.40 -0.23
CA VAL A 140 -4.27 7.29 -0.63
C VAL A 140 -3.46 6.21 -1.32
N GLY A 141 -3.55 4.99 -0.83
CA GLY A 141 -3.18 3.79 -1.59
C GLY A 141 -4.45 3.23 -2.25
N ALA A 142 -4.52 3.19 -3.56
CA ALA A 142 -5.72 2.74 -4.28
C ALA A 142 -5.34 1.87 -5.46
N GLU A 143 -5.90 0.64 -5.50
CA GLU A 143 -5.47 -0.37 -6.45
C GLU A 143 -6.64 -1.15 -7.05
N LYS A 144 -6.65 -1.24 -8.38
CA LYS A 144 -7.37 -2.23 -9.16
C LYS A 144 -6.35 -3.19 -9.79
N THR A 145 -5.67 -3.96 -8.96
CA THR A 145 -4.61 -4.88 -9.40
C THR A 145 -5.12 -5.91 -10.40
N SER A 146 -6.41 -6.30 -10.30
CA SER A 146 -7.06 -7.20 -11.25
C SER A 146 -6.96 -6.73 -12.70
N SER A 147 -6.81 -5.42 -12.95
CA SER A 147 -6.69 -4.85 -14.30
C SER A 147 -5.32 -5.03 -14.95
N VAL A 148 -4.31 -5.43 -14.19
CA VAL A 148 -2.92 -5.60 -14.67
C VAL A 148 -2.40 -7.04 -14.55
N LEU A 149 -3.28 -8.00 -14.25
CA LEU A 149 -2.95 -9.42 -14.09
C LEU A 149 -3.20 -10.20 -15.37
N ASP A 150 -2.28 -11.12 -15.70
CA ASP A 150 -2.57 -12.21 -16.64
C ASP A 150 -3.26 -13.34 -15.87
N PHE A 151 -4.56 -13.54 -16.09
CA PHE A 151 -5.31 -14.62 -15.46
C PHE A 151 -4.93 -16.03 -15.98
N LYS A 152 -3.99 -16.13 -16.92
CA LYS A 152 -3.37 -17.40 -17.32
C LYS A 152 -2.10 -17.71 -16.52
N ASP A 153 -1.51 -16.71 -15.87
CA ASP A 153 -0.35 -16.91 -15.01
C ASP A 153 -0.77 -17.22 -13.57
N ARG A 154 -0.81 -18.51 -13.24
CA ARG A 154 -1.07 -18.99 -11.88
C ARG A 154 -0.09 -18.44 -10.84
N GLY A 155 1.11 -18.03 -11.24
CA GLY A 155 2.14 -17.52 -10.33
C GLY A 155 1.84 -16.16 -9.76
N THR A 156 1.03 -15.36 -10.44
CA THR A 156 0.71 -13.97 -10.08
C THR A 156 -0.78 -13.76 -9.78
N CYS A 157 -1.70 -14.18 -10.65
CA CYS A 157 -3.10 -13.78 -10.55
C CYS A 157 -3.80 -14.23 -9.26
N ILE A 158 -3.37 -15.34 -8.66
CA ILE A 158 -3.92 -15.84 -7.39
C ILE A 158 -3.55 -15.00 -6.16
N LEU A 159 -2.54 -14.11 -6.29
CA LEU A 159 -2.00 -13.39 -5.15
C LEU A 159 -2.73 -12.07 -4.88
N PHE A 160 -3.13 -11.39 -5.92
CA PHE A 160 -3.54 -9.99 -5.85
C PHE A 160 -5.04 -9.83 -5.61
N GLY A 161 -5.41 -8.67 -5.08
CA GLY A 161 -6.78 -8.21 -4.90
C GLY A 161 -6.85 -6.70 -4.99
N ASP A 162 -8.08 -6.18 -5.10
CA ASP A 162 -8.38 -4.76 -5.27
C ASP A 162 -8.85 -4.14 -3.95
N GLY A 163 -8.58 -2.85 -3.79
CA GLY A 163 -9.02 -2.09 -2.63
C GLY A 163 -8.31 -0.75 -2.49
N ALA A 164 -8.71 0.00 -1.49
CA ALA A 164 -8.11 1.29 -1.18
C ALA A 164 -8.03 1.53 0.34
N GLY A 165 -7.02 2.27 0.75
CA GLY A 165 -6.91 2.83 2.07
C GLY A 165 -6.43 4.28 2.00
N ALA A 166 -6.96 5.14 2.86
CA ALA A 166 -6.68 6.57 2.87
C ALA A 166 -6.40 7.07 4.29
N CYS A 167 -5.52 8.05 4.39
CA CYS A 167 -5.19 8.72 5.65
C CYS A 167 -5.11 10.23 5.45
N VAL A 168 -5.48 10.98 6.48
CA VAL A 168 -5.16 12.40 6.58
C VAL A 168 -3.94 12.57 7.48
N ILE A 169 -2.92 13.23 6.97
CA ILE A 169 -1.71 13.61 7.71
C ILE A 169 -1.79 15.11 8.00
N GLY A 170 -1.80 15.46 9.27
CA GLY A 170 -1.88 16.85 9.73
C GLY A 170 -0.79 17.21 10.74
N ARG A 171 -0.87 18.40 11.34
CA ARG A 171 0.12 18.88 12.32
C ARG A 171 -0.21 18.44 13.74
N THR A 172 0.81 18.13 14.54
CA THR A 172 0.73 17.98 15.99
C THR A 172 1.92 18.63 16.69
N LYS A 173 1.75 19.01 17.96
CA LYS A 173 2.87 19.44 18.85
C LYS A 173 3.37 18.30 19.74
N HIS A 174 2.73 17.14 19.70
CA HIS A 174 3.00 16.01 20.57
C HIS A 174 3.76 14.90 19.81
N LEU A 175 4.97 14.59 20.27
CA LEU A 175 5.80 13.55 19.66
C LEU A 175 5.09 12.18 19.64
N LYS A 176 4.37 11.84 20.71
CA LYS A 176 3.61 10.57 20.82
C LYS A 176 2.27 10.56 20.06
N GLU A 177 2.10 11.47 19.12
CA GLU A 177 1.03 11.51 18.14
C GLU A 177 1.58 11.67 16.72
N SER A 178 2.90 11.53 16.53
CA SER A 178 3.55 11.86 15.28
C SER A 178 3.96 10.63 14.47
N ILE A 179 4.23 10.87 13.19
CA ILE A 179 5.06 9.99 12.38
C ILE A 179 6.50 10.16 12.90
N LEU A 180 6.94 9.24 13.75
CA LEU A 180 8.21 9.33 14.46
C LEU A 180 9.37 9.28 13.47
N ASP A 181 9.43 8.24 12.65
CA ASP A 181 10.48 8.02 11.66
C ASP A 181 9.94 7.30 10.42
N VAL A 182 10.56 7.59 9.28
CA VAL A 182 10.28 6.91 8.00
C VAL A 182 11.60 6.73 7.28
N GLN A 183 11.89 5.51 6.85
CA GLN A 183 13.01 5.22 5.96
C GLN A 183 12.52 4.55 4.68
N ILE A 184 13.09 4.97 3.55
CA ILE A 184 12.76 4.46 2.22
C ILE A 184 14.04 4.18 1.44
N SER A 185 14.04 3.13 0.62
CA SER A 185 15.19 2.71 -0.17
C SER A 185 14.76 2.06 -1.48
N ALA A 186 15.68 2.01 -2.44
CA ALA A 186 15.46 1.34 -3.71
C ALA A 186 16.75 0.72 -4.26
N ASN A 187 16.61 -0.35 -5.07
CA ASN A 187 17.68 -0.92 -5.86
C ASN A 187 17.19 -1.36 -7.24
N GLY A 188 17.44 -0.55 -8.24
CA GLY A 188 17.03 -0.78 -9.62
C GLY A 188 17.74 -1.95 -10.33
N ASN A 189 18.80 -2.53 -9.77
CA ASN A 189 19.48 -3.69 -10.34
C ASN A 189 18.60 -4.94 -10.44
N PHE A 190 17.48 -4.96 -9.70
CA PHE A 190 16.52 -6.06 -9.67
C PHE A 190 15.20 -5.70 -10.36
N SER A 191 15.17 -4.64 -11.18
CA SER A 191 13.95 -4.15 -11.85
C SER A 191 13.20 -5.21 -12.68
N ASN A 192 13.90 -6.24 -13.15
CA ASN A 192 13.32 -7.34 -13.93
C ASN A 192 12.80 -8.51 -13.05
N TYR A 193 12.66 -8.32 -11.72
CA TYR A 193 12.13 -9.36 -10.84
C TYR A 193 10.63 -9.19 -10.55
N LEU A 194 10.15 -7.94 -10.56
CA LEU A 194 8.75 -7.60 -10.40
C LEU A 194 8.47 -6.29 -11.15
N TYR A 195 7.77 -6.39 -12.28
CA TYR A 195 7.56 -5.27 -13.19
C TYR A 195 6.32 -5.46 -14.06
N THR A 196 5.82 -4.37 -14.61
CA THR A 196 4.83 -4.39 -15.70
C THR A 196 5.47 -3.77 -16.93
N PRO A 197 5.62 -4.51 -18.05
CA PRO A 197 6.24 -3.98 -19.25
C PRO A 197 5.34 -2.91 -19.89
N ARG A 198 5.96 -1.95 -20.57
CA ARG A 198 5.25 -0.99 -21.40
C ARG A 198 5.39 -1.37 -22.86
N THR A 199 4.29 -1.62 -23.53
CA THR A 199 4.26 -1.82 -24.99
C THR A 199 4.58 -0.50 -25.70
N LEU A 200 5.63 -0.51 -26.51
CA LEU A 200 5.96 0.61 -27.38
C LEU A 200 5.28 0.39 -28.72
N LYS A 201 4.45 1.35 -29.15
CA LYS A 201 3.86 1.35 -30.48
C LYS A 201 4.89 1.81 -31.51
N PRO A 202 4.92 1.21 -32.73
CA PRO A 202 5.79 1.67 -33.79
C PRO A 202 5.46 3.12 -34.17
N THR A 203 6.48 3.87 -34.51
CA THR A 203 6.36 5.24 -35.01
C THR A 203 7.01 5.33 -36.39
N PRO A 204 6.76 6.40 -37.19
CA PRO A 204 7.46 6.58 -38.45
C PRO A 204 9.00 6.62 -38.34
N PHE A 205 9.51 6.85 -37.13
CA PHE A 205 10.95 6.95 -36.86
C PHE A 205 11.52 5.68 -36.20
N ASN A 206 10.66 4.75 -35.75
CA ASN A 206 11.07 3.50 -35.12
C ASN A 206 10.10 2.36 -35.52
N ALA A 207 10.61 1.45 -36.34
CA ALA A 207 9.84 0.35 -36.91
C ALA A 207 9.75 -0.91 -36.02
N LYS A 208 10.40 -0.94 -34.85
CA LYS A 208 10.32 -2.09 -33.96
C LYS A 208 9.01 -2.05 -33.15
N GLU A 209 8.13 -2.99 -33.47
CA GLU A 209 7.01 -3.34 -32.62
C GLU A 209 7.49 -4.37 -31.59
N GLU A 210 7.50 -3.99 -30.32
CA GLU A 210 7.62 -4.96 -29.22
C GLU A 210 6.20 -5.22 -28.71
N ALA A 211 5.61 -6.31 -29.14
CA ALA A 211 4.34 -6.80 -28.63
C ALA A 211 4.56 -7.46 -27.26
N LEU A 212 4.76 -6.64 -26.23
CA LEU A 212 4.77 -7.12 -24.85
C LEU A 212 3.35 -7.00 -24.28
N GLU A 213 2.85 -8.08 -23.75
CA GLU A 213 1.59 -8.03 -23.00
C GLU A 213 1.80 -7.19 -21.73
N PRO A 214 0.96 -6.18 -21.46
CA PRO A 214 1.16 -5.21 -20.38
C PRO A 214 0.73 -5.77 -19.01
N PHE A 215 1.02 -7.05 -18.75
CA PHE A 215 0.68 -7.69 -17.49
C PHE A 215 1.85 -7.68 -16.52
N LEU A 216 1.51 -7.72 -15.23
CA LEU A 216 2.46 -7.82 -14.14
C LEU A 216 3.24 -9.15 -14.23
N CYS A 217 4.56 -9.03 -14.29
CA CYS A 217 5.51 -10.14 -14.32
C CYS A 217 6.27 -10.25 -13.01
N MET A 218 6.41 -11.48 -12.48
CA MET A 218 7.09 -11.71 -11.20
C MET A 218 7.96 -12.96 -11.20
N LYS A 219 9.21 -12.83 -10.74
CA LYS A 219 10.07 -13.95 -10.37
C LYS A 219 9.87 -14.31 -8.90
N GLY A 220 8.79 -15.01 -8.59
CA GLY A 220 8.29 -15.17 -7.23
C GLY A 220 9.28 -15.70 -6.20
N ASN A 221 10.14 -16.67 -6.55
CA ASN A 221 11.14 -17.23 -5.63
C ASN A 221 12.24 -16.21 -5.27
N GLU A 222 12.72 -15.46 -6.25
CA GLU A 222 13.73 -14.42 -6.09
C GLU A 222 13.19 -13.26 -5.27
N VAL A 223 11.98 -12.81 -5.60
CA VAL A 223 11.26 -11.75 -4.86
C VAL A 223 11.07 -12.17 -3.40
N PHE A 224 10.61 -13.41 -3.14
CA PHE A 224 10.42 -13.92 -1.78
C PHE A 224 11.71 -13.87 -0.95
N LYS A 225 12.81 -14.40 -1.49
CA LYS A 225 14.11 -14.44 -0.77
C LYS A 225 14.65 -13.06 -0.46
N LEU A 226 14.55 -12.15 -1.44
CA LEU A 226 14.99 -10.76 -1.25
C LEU A 226 14.09 -10.01 -0.27
N ALA A 227 12.77 -10.19 -0.36
CA ALA A 227 11.81 -9.55 0.55
C ALA A 227 12.13 -9.90 2.00
N VAL A 228 12.16 -11.19 2.37
CA VAL A 228 12.43 -11.60 3.75
C VAL A 228 13.76 -11.02 4.26
N LYS A 229 14.85 -11.19 3.48
CA LYS A 229 16.17 -10.68 3.89
C LYS A 229 16.20 -9.15 4.07
N THR A 230 15.53 -8.43 3.17
CA THR A 230 15.56 -6.96 3.16
C THR A 230 14.70 -6.40 4.28
N LEU A 231 13.48 -6.94 4.46
CA LEU A 231 12.54 -6.50 5.48
C LEU A 231 13.11 -6.72 6.89
N LEU A 232 13.72 -7.87 7.17
CA LEU A 232 14.38 -8.14 8.45
C LEU A 232 15.39 -7.05 8.78
N LYS A 233 16.31 -6.78 7.85
CA LYS A 233 17.34 -5.76 8.05
C LYS A 233 16.74 -4.35 8.18
N ASP A 234 15.72 -4.03 7.40
CA ASP A 234 15.10 -2.70 7.40
C ASP A 234 14.38 -2.41 8.72
N VAL A 235 13.64 -3.40 9.25
CA VAL A 235 12.97 -3.30 10.55
C VAL A 235 13.97 -3.21 11.71
N GLU A 236 15.02 -4.04 11.70
CA GLU A 236 16.09 -3.95 12.71
C GLU A 236 16.71 -2.56 12.72
N MET A 237 17.02 -2.01 11.54
CA MET A 237 17.64 -0.68 11.40
C MET A 237 16.77 0.44 11.94
N ILE A 238 15.46 0.45 11.65
CA ILE A 238 14.58 1.54 12.12
C ILE A 238 14.34 1.46 13.63
N LEU A 239 14.22 0.25 14.19
CA LEU A 239 14.08 0.05 15.63
C LEU A 239 15.36 0.48 16.37
N GLU A 240 16.53 0.02 15.91
CA GLU A 240 17.84 0.38 16.50
C GLU A 240 18.09 1.90 16.45
N LYS A 241 17.84 2.53 15.29
CA LYS A 241 17.97 3.99 15.09
C LYS A 241 17.15 4.79 16.10
N ASN A 242 15.97 4.29 16.48
CA ASN A 242 15.07 4.95 17.41
C ASN A 242 15.18 4.44 18.86
N ALA A 243 16.15 3.58 19.16
CA ALA A 243 16.35 2.95 20.46
C ALA A 243 15.10 2.23 20.98
N LEU A 244 14.36 1.58 20.07
CA LEU A 244 13.15 0.82 20.33
C LEU A 244 13.40 -0.69 20.12
N LYS A 245 12.55 -1.50 20.75
CA LYS A 245 12.53 -2.95 20.63
C LYS A 245 11.15 -3.40 20.12
N PRO A 246 11.00 -4.64 19.62
CA PRO A 246 9.71 -5.18 19.20
C PRO A 246 8.60 -5.09 20.27
N GLU A 247 8.95 -5.23 21.55
CA GLU A 247 8.02 -5.09 22.68
C GLU A 247 7.47 -3.68 22.89
N ASP A 248 8.12 -2.64 22.37
CA ASP A 248 7.66 -1.25 22.44
C ASP A 248 6.62 -0.93 21.38
N VAL A 249 6.48 -1.80 20.36
CA VAL A 249 5.55 -1.64 19.25
C VAL A 249 4.20 -2.23 19.62
N CYS A 250 3.13 -1.43 19.57
CA CYS A 250 1.77 -1.91 19.84
C CYS A 250 1.26 -2.80 18.69
N LEU A 251 1.43 -2.36 17.44
CA LEU A 251 1.02 -3.11 16.26
C LEU A 251 2.13 -3.12 15.20
N PHE A 252 2.47 -4.31 14.73
CA PHE A 252 3.26 -4.53 13.52
C PHE A 252 2.31 -4.76 12.35
N ILE A 253 2.32 -3.87 11.37
CA ILE A 253 1.43 -3.87 10.20
C ILE A 253 2.26 -3.92 8.93
N PRO A 254 2.75 -5.11 8.53
CA PRO A 254 3.53 -5.29 7.32
C PRO A 254 2.64 -5.22 6.07
N HIS A 255 3.27 -4.96 4.92
CA HIS A 255 2.64 -5.16 3.63
C HIS A 255 2.08 -6.59 3.50
N GLN A 256 0.83 -6.71 3.11
CA GLN A 256 0.07 -7.96 3.06
C GLN A 256 0.32 -8.73 1.74
N ALA A 257 1.59 -8.99 1.44
CA ALA A 257 1.98 -9.67 0.20
C ALA A 257 1.69 -11.17 0.21
N ASN A 258 2.05 -11.83 1.31
CA ASN A 258 2.02 -13.29 1.46
C ASN A 258 2.22 -13.62 2.94
N PHE A 259 1.37 -14.48 3.49
CA PHE A 259 1.45 -14.90 4.90
C PHE A 259 2.83 -15.44 5.28
N ARG A 260 3.49 -16.20 4.37
CA ARG A 260 4.80 -16.79 4.66
C ARG A 260 5.92 -15.76 4.82
N ILE A 261 5.84 -14.63 4.09
CA ILE A 261 6.79 -13.52 4.26
C ILE A 261 6.56 -12.87 5.63
N ILE A 262 5.29 -12.55 5.95
CA ILE A 262 4.91 -11.93 7.21
C ILE A 262 5.33 -12.81 8.39
N GLN A 263 5.05 -14.11 8.31
CA GLN A 263 5.41 -15.08 9.32
C GLN A 263 6.93 -15.15 9.56
N ALA A 264 7.73 -15.19 8.46
CA ALA A 264 9.18 -15.24 8.57
C ALA A 264 9.76 -13.99 9.24
N VAL A 265 9.24 -12.80 8.93
CA VAL A 265 9.67 -11.54 9.56
C VAL A 265 9.23 -11.51 11.02
N ARG A 266 7.98 -11.86 11.32
CA ARG A 266 7.44 -11.92 12.68
C ARG A 266 8.28 -12.82 13.60
N GLU A 267 8.53 -14.06 13.16
CA GLU A 267 9.27 -15.05 13.96
C GLU A 267 10.71 -14.65 14.21
N HIS A 268 11.38 -14.07 13.20
CA HIS A 268 12.78 -13.65 13.35
C HIS A 268 12.94 -12.47 14.29
N LEU A 269 11.98 -11.54 14.28
CA LEU A 269 11.98 -10.33 15.11
C LEU A 269 11.26 -10.51 16.45
N ASP A 270 10.77 -11.71 16.75
CA ASP A 270 10.09 -12.08 18.00
C ASP A 270 8.85 -11.23 18.32
N PHE A 271 8.11 -10.81 17.28
CA PHE A 271 6.79 -10.19 17.47
C PHE A 271 5.76 -11.25 17.91
N LYS A 272 4.96 -10.92 18.89
CA LYS A 272 3.84 -11.75 19.33
C LYS A 272 2.71 -11.76 18.32
N ASP A 273 1.90 -12.81 18.29
CA ASP A 273 0.78 -12.94 17.36
C ASP A 273 -0.23 -11.78 17.48
N GLU A 274 -0.51 -11.34 18.71
CA GLU A 274 -1.42 -10.23 18.97
C GLU A 274 -0.92 -8.85 18.48
N GLN A 275 0.39 -8.69 18.29
CA GLN A 275 0.96 -7.45 17.74
C GLN A 275 0.82 -7.38 16.21
N VAL A 276 0.71 -8.52 15.52
CA VAL A 276 0.71 -8.55 14.06
C VAL A 276 -0.70 -8.38 13.51
N VAL A 277 -0.86 -7.48 12.56
CA VAL A 277 -2.12 -7.32 11.81
C VAL A 277 -2.04 -8.15 10.53
N LEU A 278 -2.99 -9.06 10.37
CA LEU A 278 -3.08 -9.96 9.22
C LEU A 278 -4.42 -9.79 8.52
N THR A 279 -4.39 -9.33 7.29
CA THR A 279 -5.57 -9.17 6.42
C THR A 279 -5.43 -9.89 5.07
N VAL A 280 -4.23 -10.40 4.79
CA VAL A 280 -3.89 -11.07 3.53
C VAL A 280 -4.84 -12.24 3.20
N HIS A 281 -5.35 -12.93 4.20
CA HIS A 281 -6.29 -14.06 4.02
C HIS A 281 -7.67 -13.61 3.53
N LYS A 282 -8.05 -12.33 3.73
CA LYS A 282 -9.35 -11.74 3.36
C LYS A 282 -9.28 -10.96 2.03
N TYR A 283 -8.14 -10.31 1.76
CA TYR A 283 -8.05 -9.33 0.68
C TYR A 283 -6.96 -9.65 -0.35
N GLY A 284 -6.11 -10.66 -0.08
CA GLY A 284 -4.92 -10.90 -0.90
C GLY A 284 -3.92 -9.75 -0.81
N ASN A 285 -3.07 -9.65 -1.82
CA ASN A 285 -2.10 -8.58 -1.97
C ASN A 285 -2.75 -7.39 -2.72
N THR A 286 -3.10 -6.35 -2.02
CA THR A 286 -3.64 -5.10 -2.58
C THR A 286 -2.55 -4.02 -2.78
N SER A 287 -1.29 -4.44 -2.99
CA SER A 287 -0.15 -3.55 -3.27
C SER A 287 -0.05 -2.37 -2.31
N ALA A 288 -0.03 -1.10 -2.82
CA ALA A 288 0.08 0.11 -2.00
C ALA A 288 -1.11 0.31 -1.04
N ALA A 289 -2.27 -0.27 -1.32
CA ALA A 289 -3.44 -0.18 -0.45
C ALA A 289 -3.36 -1.11 0.77
N SER A 290 -2.47 -2.11 0.78
CA SER A 290 -2.50 -3.19 1.77
C SER A 290 -2.24 -2.74 3.20
N ILE A 291 -1.25 -1.89 3.43
CA ILE A 291 -0.94 -1.34 4.76
C ILE A 291 -2.09 -0.44 5.25
N PRO A 292 -2.54 0.60 4.52
CA PRO A 292 -3.61 1.44 5.00
C PRO A 292 -4.95 0.69 5.15
N MET A 293 -5.20 -0.36 4.36
CA MET A 293 -6.36 -1.23 4.58
C MET A 293 -6.22 -2.03 5.88
N ALA A 294 -5.06 -2.62 6.14
CA ALA A 294 -4.81 -3.36 7.39
C ALA A 294 -4.89 -2.46 8.62
N MET A 295 -4.39 -1.22 8.52
CA MET A 295 -4.54 -0.20 9.57
C MET A 295 -6.02 0.16 9.79
N GLY A 296 -6.78 0.36 8.69
CA GLY A 296 -8.21 0.69 8.74
C GLY A 296 -9.03 -0.42 9.40
N GLU A 297 -8.75 -1.69 9.08
CA GLU A 297 -9.40 -2.83 9.71
C GLU A 297 -9.06 -2.90 11.21
N ALA A 298 -7.77 -2.74 11.57
CA ALA A 298 -7.35 -2.74 12.97
C ALA A 298 -8.00 -1.60 13.78
N TYR A 299 -8.21 -0.44 13.15
CA TYR A 299 -8.94 0.67 13.75
C TYR A 299 -10.42 0.35 13.96
N GLU A 300 -11.10 -0.21 12.96
CA GLU A 300 -12.52 -0.59 13.04
C GLU A 300 -12.77 -1.74 14.04
N GLU A 301 -11.82 -2.66 14.19
CA GLU A 301 -11.83 -3.70 15.21
C GLU A 301 -11.49 -3.19 16.63
N GLY A 302 -11.12 -1.92 16.79
CA GLY A 302 -10.72 -1.33 18.08
C GLY A 302 -9.36 -1.80 18.60
N ARG A 303 -8.56 -2.43 17.73
CA ARG A 303 -7.18 -2.84 18.03
C ARG A 303 -6.19 -1.69 17.97
N LEU A 304 -6.44 -0.71 17.08
CA LEU A 304 -5.64 0.51 16.94
C LEU A 304 -6.31 1.66 17.68
N LYS A 305 -5.57 2.26 18.62
CA LYS A 305 -6.05 3.35 19.49
C LYS A 305 -5.11 4.54 19.42
N LYS A 306 -5.61 5.72 19.74
CA LYS A 306 -4.81 6.94 19.86
C LYS A 306 -3.61 6.74 20.79
N GLY A 307 -2.43 7.11 20.31
CA GLY A 307 -1.17 6.97 21.04
C GLY A 307 -0.45 5.63 20.85
N ASP A 308 -1.08 4.64 20.18
CA ASP A 308 -0.43 3.37 19.87
C ASP A 308 0.70 3.58 18.86
N LEU A 309 1.86 2.97 19.12
CA LEU A 309 2.98 2.95 18.21
C LEU A 309 2.83 1.79 17.22
N MET A 310 2.73 2.14 15.95
CA MET A 310 2.74 1.18 14.84
C MET A 310 4.12 1.11 14.21
N LEU A 311 4.55 -0.10 13.85
CA LEU A 311 5.63 -0.34 12.89
C LEU A 311 5.01 -0.81 11.58
N LEU A 312 5.26 -0.07 10.52
CA LEU A 312 4.83 -0.38 9.16
C LEU A 312 6.05 -0.79 8.35
N ASP A 313 5.91 -1.79 7.47
CA ASP A 313 7.03 -2.33 6.70
C ASP A 313 6.55 -2.84 5.34
N ALA A 314 7.27 -2.51 4.27
CA ALA A 314 6.90 -2.89 2.91
C ALA A 314 8.10 -3.17 2.01
N PHE A 315 7.87 -4.08 1.06
CA PHE A 315 8.78 -4.42 -0.03
C PHE A 315 7.99 -4.56 -1.34
N GLY A 316 8.49 -3.99 -2.42
CA GLY A 316 7.76 -3.97 -3.69
C GLY A 316 8.64 -3.91 -4.94
N GLY A 317 7.95 -3.85 -6.08
CA GLY A 317 8.60 -3.69 -7.39
C GLY A 317 9.48 -2.46 -7.47
N GLY A 318 10.65 -2.62 -8.19
CA GLY A 318 11.64 -1.57 -8.33
C GLY A 318 13.07 -2.14 -8.25
N LEU A 319 13.61 -2.89 -7.29
CA LEU A 319 12.88 -3.12 -6.04
C LEU A 319 12.93 -1.90 -5.13
N THR A 320 11.86 -1.71 -4.39
CA THR A 320 11.76 -0.68 -3.36
C THR A 320 11.45 -1.31 -2.01
N TRP A 321 11.84 -0.69 -0.90
CA TRP A 321 11.47 -1.09 0.45
C TRP A 321 11.48 0.10 1.39
N GLY A 322 10.92 -0.09 2.55
CA GLY A 322 10.94 0.91 3.61
C GLY A 322 10.08 0.55 4.78
N SER A 323 10.33 1.22 5.88
CA SER A 323 9.58 1.10 7.12
C SER A 323 9.26 2.45 7.73
N ALA A 324 8.25 2.46 8.60
CA ALA A 324 7.84 3.66 9.33
C ALA A 324 7.44 3.32 10.76
N LEU A 325 7.81 4.17 11.70
CA LEU A 325 7.32 4.19 13.07
C LEU A 325 6.32 5.34 13.20
N VAL A 326 5.07 5.01 13.50
CA VAL A 326 3.95 5.95 13.50
C VAL A 326 3.14 5.82 14.78
N TYR A 327 3.07 6.89 15.57
CA TYR A 327 2.07 7.00 16.62
C TYR A 327 0.73 7.40 16.00
N PHE A 328 -0.34 6.67 16.32
CA PHE A 328 -1.67 7.05 15.88
C PHE A 328 -2.15 8.29 16.63
N GLY A 329 -2.45 9.39 15.92
CA GLY A 329 -2.84 10.68 16.49
C GLY A 329 -4.34 10.96 16.46
N GLY A 330 -5.14 10.06 15.86
CA GLY A 330 -6.57 10.24 15.64
C GLY A 330 -7.49 9.71 16.76
#